data_d218a1d25ab9040addb132047752b815
#
_entry.id   d218a1d25ab9040addb132047752b815
#
_cell.length_a   1.000
_cell.length_b   1.000
_cell.length_c   1.000
_cell.angle_alpha   90.00
_cell.angle_beta   90.00
_cell.angle_gamma   90.00
#
_symmetry.space_group_name_H-M   'P 1'
#
loop_
_entity.id
_entity.type
_entity.pdbx_description
1 polymer ?
#
loop_
_entity_poly.entity_id
_entity_poly.type
_entity_poly.pdbx_seq_one_letter_code
_entity_poly.pdbx_strand_id
1 'polypeptide(L)'
;MALDTTITAATCNCDLLEWDTPTKITGTVDVALGPKTFNIPSITMNEASKLPTPEIRKCFVQNGGNCANAMTYSAKVVSLNALPPFVVQTGTTDALVMTPTTAAHMGTWTIQATQTATYSSFGTTAVKTFDAMTITVGCTITSVPNPTPPNSGLTYNLYDTMLTIDLSGIPFTQAPPCEYPATSAITWTIPLTHSNVITTSQDKLKLYVYTLDKSKLGTHTVTLANVLTYNNQPFNSGYTFDIVIADPCTTTSLKTQAITTLTTLNGTPGTVDLTEVRDTQGFDRG
;
A
#
# COMPACT_ATOMS: atom_id res chain seq x y z
N MET A 1 -46.28 10.99 74.19
CA MET A 1 -45.15 10.18 73.74
C MET A 1 -45.13 10.32 72.23
N ALA A 2 -44.32 11.22 71.68
CA ALA A 2 -44.15 11.38 70.24
C ALA A 2 -42.97 10.44 69.79
N LEU A 3 -43.28 9.48 68.96
CA LEU A 3 -42.23 8.68 68.32
C LEU A 3 -41.60 9.58 67.28
N ASP A 4 -40.39 10.03 67.58
CA ASP A 4 -39.52 10.65 66.61
C ASP A 4 -38.88 9.53 65.73
N THR A 5 -39.54 9.20 64.62
CA THR A 5 -38.97 8.33 63.67
C THR A 5 -38.16 9.17 62.69
N THR A 6 -36.94 9.47 63.05
CA THR A 6 -35.92 9.91 62.10
C THR A 6 -35.71 8.78 61.06
N ILE A 7 -36.42 8.86 59.96
CA ILE A 7 -36.15 8.02 58.79
C ILE A 7 -34.83 8.53 58.24
N THR A 8 -33.73 7.91 58.62
CA THR A 8 -32.47 8.06 57.91
C THR A 8 -32.72 7.65 56.45
N ALA A 9 -32.66 8.58 55.56
CA ALA A 9 -32.76 8.29 54.13
C ALA A 9 -31.73 7.21 53.79
N ALA A 10 -32.22 6.05 53.38
CA ALA A 10 -31.35 4.97 52.94
C ALA A 10 -30.43 5.53 51.85
N THR A 11 -29.12 5.55 52.11
CA THR A 11 -28.13 5.99 51.12
C THR A 11 -28.21 5.03 49.95
N CYS A 12 -28.72 5.54 48.83
CA CYS A 12 -28.77 4.76 47.59
C CYS A 12 -27.35 4.45 47.14
N ASN A 13 -26.97 3.18 47.14
CA ASN A 13 -25.66 2.76 46.64
C ASN A 13 -25.81 2.20 45.23
N CYS A 14 -25.40 2.98 44.23
CA CYS A 14 -25.44 2.55 42.84
C CYS A 14 -24.38 1.48 42.49
N ASP A 15 -23.40 1.25 43.36
CA ASP A 15 -22.40 0.18 43.20
C ASP A 15 -23.00 -1.23 43.30
N LEU A 16 -24.19 -1.32 43.93
CA LEU A 16 -24.94 -2.58 44.04
C LEU A 16 -25.79 -2.89 42.80
N LEU A 17 -25.83 -2.00 41.79
CA LEU A 17 -26.53 -2.25 40.57
C LEU A 17 -25.77 -3.23 39.69
N GLU A 18 -26.47 -4.25 39.20
CA GLU A 18 -25.93 -5.15 38.19
C GLU A 18 -26.02 -4.50 36.81
N TRP A 19 -24.94 -4.57 36.08
CA TRP A 19 -24.86 -4.06 34.73
C TRP A 19 -24.94 -5.21 33.73
N ASP A 20 -25.81 -5.08 32.74
CA ASP A 20 -25.86 -6.05 31.65
C ASP A 20 -24.57 -5.96 30.84
N THR A 21 -24.03 -7.10 30.47
CA THR A 21 -22.91 -7.13 29.53
C THR A 21 -23.45 -6.88 28.12
N PRO A 22 -23.01 -5.84 27.43
CA PRO A 22 -23.51 -5.53 26.10
C PRO A 22 -23.09 -6.59 25.11
N THR A 23 -23.87 -6.75 24.07
CA THR A 23 -23.52 -7.66 22.96
C THR A 23 -22.27 -7.15 22.27
N LYS A 24 -21.29 -8.04 22.13
CA LYS A 24 -20.04 -7.76 21.43
C LYS A 24 -20.31 -7.44 19.96
N ILE A 25 -19.75 -6.31 19.49
CA ILE A 25 -19.86 -5.92 18.08
C ILE A 25 -18.80 -6.65 17.26
N THR A 26 -19.18 -7.10 16.07
CA THR A 26 -18.25 -7.60 15.06
C THR A 26 -18.27 -6.69 13.84
N GLY A 27 -17.11 -6.40 13.28
CA GLY A 27 -17.01 -5.54 12.12
C GLY A 27 -15.80 -5.86 11.25
N THR A 28 -15.84 -5.35 10.03
CA THR A 28 -14.73 -5.44 9.07
C THR A 28 -14.34 -4.04 8.61
N VAL A 29 -13.04 -3.82 8.45
CA VAL A 29 -12.44 -2.63 7.86
C VAL A 29 -11.43 -3.10 6.84
N ASP A 30 -11.27 -2.38 5.76
CA ASP A 30 -10.29 -2.73 4.75
C ASP A 30 -9.20 -1.66 4.66
N VAL A 31 -7.97 -2.09 4.37
CA VAL A 31 -6.81 -1.19 4.22
C VAL A 31 -7.10 -0.18 3.11
N ALA A 32 -6.82 1.09 3.39
CA ALA A 32 -6.94 2.20 2.44
C ALA A 32 -8.34 2.53 1.91
N LEU A 33 -9.42 1.94 2.46
CA LEU A 33 -10.79 2.31 2.09
C LEU A 33 -11.31 3.58 2.79
N GLY A 34 -10.48 4.22 3.60
CA GLY A 34 -10.84 5.41 4.37
C GLY A 34 -11.33 5.10 5.79
N PRO A 35 -11.66 6.13 6.55
CA PRO A 35 -12.04 5.98 7.95
C PRO A 35 -13.40 5.31 8.11
N LYS A 36 -13.51 4.40 9.08
CA LYS A 36 -14.77 3.78 9.49
C LYS A 36 -14.96 3.97 10.99
N THR A 37 -16.15 4.40 11.38
CA THR A 37 -16.48 4.63 12.78
C THR A 37 -17.28 3.46 13.33
N PHE A 38 -16.91 3.02 14.53
CA PHE A 38 -17.65 2.06 15.35
C PHE A 38 -17.91 2.68 16.70
N ASN A 39 -19.10 2.46 17.24
CA ASN A 39 -19.43 2.93 18.57
C ASN A 39 -19.29 1.79 19.57
N ILE A 40 -18.65 2.08 20.71
CA ILE A 40 -18.58 1.15 21.84
C ILE A 40 -20.02 0.95 22.34
N PRO A 41 -20.50 -0.30 22.47
CA PRO A 41 -21.84 -0.53 22.94
C PRO A 41 -21.99 -0.04 24.39
N SER A 42 -23.05 0.70 24.65
CA SER A 42 -23.34 1.16 26.01
C SER A 42 -23.78 0.00 26.90
N ILE A 43 -23.27 -0.01 28.12
CA ILE A 43 -23.80 -0.87 29.16
C ILE A 43 -25.13 -0.28 29.64
N THR A 44 -26.13 -1.11 29.67
CA THR A 44 -27.43 -0.71 30.25
C THR A 44 -27.53 -1.24 31.69
N MET A 45 -28.16 -0.45 32.55
CA MET A 45 -28.50 -0.95 33.86
C MET A 45 -29.62 -1.96 33.75
N ASN A 46 -29.61 -2.98 34.58
CA ASN A 46 -30.70 -3.91 34.71
C ASN A 46 -32.03 -3.19 34.96
N GLU A 47 -33.09 -3.66 34.34
CA GLU A 47 -34.42 -3.17 34.59
C GLU A 47 -34.75 -3.19 36.09
N ALA A 48 -35.53 -2.26 36.57
CA ALA A 48 -35.91 -2.15 38.00
C ALA A 48 -36.49 -3.46 38.57
N SER A 49 -37.09 -4.30 37.72
CA SER A 49 -37.61 -5.62 38.11
C SER A 49 -36.52 -6.64 38.45
N LYS A 50 -35.30 -6.44 37.98
CA LYS A 50 -34.15 -7.35 38.19
C LYS A 50 -33.26 -6.89 39.36
N LEU A 51 -33.58 -5.75 39.99
CA LEU A 51 -32.80 -5.27 41.10
C LEU A 51 -32.96 -6.19 42.33
N PRO A 52 -31.87 -6.51 43.04
CA PRO A 52 -31.86 -7.59 44.01
C PRO A 52 -32.69 -7.30 45.27
N THR A 53 -32.88 -6.04 45.64
CA THR A 53 -33.64 -5.68 46.83
C THR A 53 -34.67 -4.57 46.56
N PRO A 54 -35.78 -4.57 47.33
CA PRO A 54 -36.80 -3.51 47.24
C PRO A 54 -36.24 -2.10 47.51
N GLU A 55 -35.24 -1.99 48.39
CA GLU A 55 -34.59 -0.72 48.73
C GLU A 55 -33.81 -0.14 47.59
N ILE A 56 -33.04 -0.97 46.88
CA ILE A 56 -32.31 -0.57 45.64
C ILE A 56 -33.28 -0.15 44.55
N ARG A 57 -34.40 -0.87 44.43
CA ARG A 57 -35.47 -0.54 43.49
C ARG A 57 -36.10 0.81 43.77
N LYS A 58 -36.33 1.14 45.06
CA LYS A 58 -36.85 2.46 45.46
C LYS A 58 -35.88 3.57 45.16
N CYS A 59 -34.59 3.38 45.40
CA CYS A 59 -33.55 4.33 45.03
C CYS A 59 -33.52 4.61 43.52
N PHE A 60 -33.62 3.57 42.73
CA PHE A 60 -33.63 3.67 41.28
C PHE A 60 -34.83 4.49 40.76
N VAL A 61 -36.04 4.22 41.27
CA VAL A 61 -37.26 4.90 40.88
C VAL A 61 -37.28 6.35 41.37
N GLN A 62 -36.84 6.62 42.58
CA GLN A 62 -36.79 7.98 43.17
C GLN A 62 -35.83 8.92 42.41
N ASN A 63 -34.76 8.38 41.85
CA ASN A 63 -33.80 9.15 41.06
C ASN A 63 -34.08 9.15 39.56
N GLY A 64 -35.33 8.89 39.16
CA GLY A 64 -35.75 8.91 37.74
C GLY A 64 -35.25 7.72 36.94
N GLY A 65 -34.91 6.61 37.59
CA GLY A 65 -34.45 5.39 36.93
C GLY A 65 -33.03 5.46 36.38
N ASN A 66 -32.31 6.52 36.64
CA ASN A 66 -30.94 6.71 36.17
C ASN A 66 -30.00 7.14 37.28
N CYS A 67 -29.14 6.24 37.74
CA CYS A 67 -28.13 6.58 38.73
C CYS A 67 -26.94 7.35 38.10
N ALA A 68 -26.73 7.25 36.83
CA ALA A 68 -25.58 7.86 36.14
C ALA A 68 -25.89 9.23 35.57
N ASN A 69 -25.15 10.24 35.96
CA ASN A 69 -25.27 11.59 35.42
C ASN A 69 -24.30 11.82 34.24
N ALA A 70 -23.23 11.07 34.18
CA ALA A 70 -22.27 11.14 33.06
C ALA A 70 -21.64 9.76 32.86
N MET A 71 -21.42 9.42 31.59
CA MET A 71 -20.71 8.22 31.20
C MET A 71 -19.50 8.58 30.38
N THR A 72 -18.38 7.98 30.71
CA THR A 72 -17.13 8.09 29.95
C THR A 72 -16.65 6.73 29.52
N TYR A 73 -15.93 6.69 28.40
CA TYR A 73 -15.42 5.46 27.82
C TYR A 73 -13.92 5.55 27.63
N SER A 74 -13.21 4.44 27.85
CA SER A 74 -11.86 4.24 27.38
C SER A 74 -11.76 2.88 26.69
N ALA A 75 -10.96 2.81 25.65
CA ALA A 75 -10.80 1.58 24.88
C ALA A 75 -9.32 1.21 24.72
N LYS A 76 -9.04 -0.11 24.68
CA LYS A 76 -7.70 -0.63 24.43
C LYS A 76 -7.76 -2.04 23.83
N VAL A 77 -6.69 -2.46 23.19
CA VAL A 77 -6.43 -3.88 22.93
C VAL A 77 -5.66 -4.46 24.10
N VAL A 78 -6.14 -5.57 24.66
CA VAL A 78 -5.58 -6.16 25.89
C VAL A 78 -4.09 -6.47 25.75
N SER A 79 -3.67 -7.05 24.64
CA SER A 79 -2.28 -7.41 24.37
C SER A 79 -1.33 -6.22 24.25
N LEU A 80 -1.85 -5.05 23.83
CA LEU A 80 -1.06 -3.84 23.64
C LEU A 80 -1.17 -2.87 24.83
N ASN A 81 -2.17 -3.05 25.70
CA ASN A 81 -2.59 -2.11 26.74
C ASN A 81 -2.84 -0.68 26.21
N ALA A 82 -3.09 -0.55 24.90
CA ALA A 82 -3.34 0.68 24.17
C ALA A 82 -4.24 0.40 22.97
N LEU A 83 -4.71 1.43 22.30
CA LEU A 83 -5.32 1.28 20.98
C LEU A 83 -4.25 1.03 19.91
N PRO A 84 -4.55 0.26 18.86
CA PRO A 84 -3.67 0.14 17.71
C PRO A 84 -3.46 1.51 17.03
N PRO A 85 -2.32 1.75 16.36
CA PRO A 85 -1.99 3.07 15.80
C PRO A 85 -2.97 3.56 14.74
N PHE A 86 -3.77 2.66 14.16
CA PHE A 86 -4.81 3.00 13.18
C PHE A 86 -6.19 3.24 13.79
N VAL A 87 -6.32 3.19 15.11
CA VAL A 87 -7.58 3.41 15.83
C VAL A 87 -7.44 4.66 16.72
N VAL A 88 -8.36 5.58 16.54
CA VAL A 88 -8.43 6.82 17.36
C VAL A 88 -9.75 6.87 18.10
N GLN A 89 -9.69 7.09 19.40
CA GLN A 89 -10.83 7.46 20.21
C GLN A 89 -10.82 8.97 20.45
N THR A 90 -11.91 9.65 20.15
CA THR A 90 -12.03 11.09 20.38
C THR A 90 -12.42 11.36 21.83
N GLY A 91 -11.45 11.77 22.63
CA GLY A 91 -11.68 12.03 24.06
C GLY A 91 -12.17 10.79 24.81
N THR A 92 -13.27 10.93 25.55
CA THR A 92 -13.91 9.87 26.32
C THR A 92 -15.25 9.44 25.73
N THR A 93 -15.45 9.67 24.43
CA THR A 93 -16.67 9.27 23.71
C THR A 93 -16.68 7.77 23.41
N ASP A 94 -17.83 7.27 23.03
CA ASP A 94 -17.99 5.87 22.57
C ASP A 94 -17.48 5.63 21.14
N ALA A 95 -17.15 6.68 20.40
CA ALA A 95 -16.76 6.57 19.00
C ALA A 95 -15.28 6.21 18.82
N LEU A 96 -15.03 5.14 18.08
CA LEU A 96 -13.71 4.71 17.61
C LEU A 96 -13.63 4.87 16.10
N VAL A 97 -12.71 5.69 15.65
CA VAL A 97 -12.42 5.88 14.22
C VAL A 97 -11.24 5.01 13.84
N MET A 98 -11.43 4.15 12.86
CA MET A 98 -10.42 3.20 12.36
C MET A 98 -10.00 3.56 10.95
N THR A 99 -8.69 3.74 10.75
CA THR A 99 -8.10 4.12 9.47
C THR A 99 -6.86 3.27 9.18
N PRO A 100 -7.03 1.98 8.87
CA PRO A 100 -5.89 1.13 8.51
C PRO A 100 -5.34 1.55 7.15
N THR A 101 -4.02 1.75 7.06
CA THR A 101 -3.35 2.27 5.86
C THR A 101 -2.30 1.33 5.28
N THR A 102 -1.88 0.32 6.04
CA THR A 102 -0.81 -0.61 5.65
C THR A 102 -1.19 -2.05 5.91
N ALA A 103 -0.55 -2.97 5.22
CA ALA A 103 -0.70 -4.41 5.43
C ALA A 103 -0.38 -4.87 6.88
N ALA A 104 0.51 -4.15 7.57
CA ALA A 104 0.83 -4.44 8.96
C ALA A 104 -0.37 -4.29 9.93
N HIS A 105 -1.42 -3.60 9.51
CA HIS A 105 -2.65 -3.45 10.28
C HIS A 105 -3.61 -4.64 10.12
N MET A 106 -3.38 -5.52 9.14
CA MET A 106 -4.26 -6.67 8.88
C MET A 106 -4.30 -7.64 10.08
N GLY A 107 -5.45 -8.27 10.24
CA GLY A 107 -5.68 -9.25 11.29
C GLY A 107 -6.96 -9.00 12.07
N THR A 108 -7.13 -9.76 13.13
CA THR A 108 -8.30 -9.66 14.00
C THR A 108 -7.90 -8.99 15.31
N TRP A 109 -8.62 -7.94 15.65
CA TRP A 109 -8.37 -7.11 16.82
C TRP A 109 -9.56 -7.18 17.77
N THR A 110 -9.34 -7.63 19.01
CA THR A 110 -10.35 -7.56 20.07
C THR A 110 -10.12 -6.32 20.89
N ILE A 111 -11.10 -5.43 20.87
CA ILE A 111 -11.07 -4.17 21.63
C ILE A 111 -11.90 -4.33 22.87
N GLN A 112 -11.24 -4.13 24.02
CA GLN A 112 -11.84 -4.08 25.32
C GLN A 112 -12.16 -2.63 25.64
N ALA A 113 -13.35 -2.38 26.12
CA ALA A 113 -13.76 -1.06 26.60
C ALA A 113 -13.94 -1.08 28.11
N THR A 114 -13.60 0.04 28.71
CA THR A 114 -13.92 0.34 30.10
C THR A 114 -14.90 1.51 30.10
N GLN A 115 -16.08 1.27 30.61
CA GLN A 115 -17.09 2.30 30.83
C GLN A 115 -17.07 2.73 32.28
N THR A 116 -17.01 4.03 32.49
CA THR A 116 -17.09 4.62 33.83
C THR A 116 -18.35 5.46 33.91
N ALA A 117 -19.21 5.14 34.85
CA ALA A 117 -20.41 5.90 35.16
C ALA A 117 -20.13 6.73 36.43
N THR A 118 -20.32 8.05 36.33
CA THR A 118 -20.12 8.96 37.45
C THR A 118 -21.49 9.40 37.97
N TYR A 119 -21.70 9.19 39.27
CA TYR A 119 -22.94 9.55 39.96
C TYR A 119 -22.72 10.82 40.77
N SER A 120 -22.98 11.97 40.18
CA SER A 120 -22.72 13.25 40.83
C SER A 120 -23.54 13.44 42.13
N SER A 121 -24.72 12.84 42.19
CA SER A 121 -25.59 12.93 43.36
C SER A 121 -25.08 12.15 44.57
N PHE A 122 -24.19 11.18 44.37
CA PHE A 122 -23.70 10.27 45.42
C PHE A 122 -22.17 10.29 45.58
N GLY A 123 -21.45 10.98 44.71
CA GLY A 123 -19.98 11.07 44.78
C GLY A 123 -19.26 9.74 44.48
N THR A 124 -19.95 8.76 43.90
CA THR A 124 -19.42 7.44 43.57
C THR A 124 -19.26 7.24 42.08
N THR A 125 -18.34 6.36 41.69
CA THR A 125 -18.11 5.94 40.30
C THR A 125 -18.22 4.43 40.22
N ALA A 126 -18.92 3.93 39.21
CA ALA A 126 -18.92 2.51 38.85
C ALA A 126 -18.12 2.32 37.58
N VAL A 127 -17.27 1.31 37.57
CA VAL A 127 -16.39 1.00 36.41
C VAL A 127 -16.64 -0.43 35.98
N LYS A 128 -16.90 -0.62 34.71
CA LYS A 128 -17.01 -1.95 34.08
C LYS A 128 -16.16 -2.06 32.84
N THR A 129 -15.37 -3.14 32.80
CA THR A 129 -14.55 -3.49 31.64
C THR A 129 -15.15 -4.72 30.95
N PHE A 130 -15.24 -4.68 29.64
CA PHE A 130 -15.84 -5.74 28.83
C PHE A 130 -15.24 -5.77 27.42
N ASP A 131 -15.33 -6.92 26.75
CA ASP A 131 -14.95 -7.05 25.35
C ASP A 131 -16.01 -6.37 24.47
N ALA A 132 -15.72 -5.17 24.00
CA ALA A 132 -16.68 -4.34 23.30
C ALA A 132 -16.86 -4.78 21.83
N MET A 133 -15.77 -5.09 21.15
CA MET A 133 -15.82 -5.42 19.73
C MET A 133 -14.68 -6.32 19.27
N THR A 134 -14.95 -7.04 18.20
CA THR A 134 -13.93 -7.74 17.39
C THR A 134 -13.95 -7.16 15.99
N ILE A 135 -12.83 -6.58 15.57
CA ILE A 135 -12.68 -5.98 14.25
C ILE A 135 -11.67 -6.78 13.46
N THR A 136 -12.07 -7.20 12.26
CA THR A 136 -11.16 -7.81 11.30
C THR A 136 -10.75 -6.76 10.28
N VAL A 137 -9.45 -6.50 10.23
CA VAL A 137 -8.84 -5.65 9.21
C VAL A 137 -8.39 -6.54 8.07
N GLY A 138 -9.02 -6.37 6.93
CA GLY A 138 -8.69 -7.04 5.67
C GLY A 138 -7.92 -6.11 4.74
N CYS A 139 -7.53 -6.62 3.58
CA CYS A 139 -7.02 -5.84 2.49
C CYS A 139 -7.47 -6.47 1.17
N THR A 140 -8.17 -5.68 0.36
CA THR A 140 -8.65 -6.13 -0.95
C THR A 140 -7.94 -5.37 -2.05
N ILE A 141 -7.16 -6.07 -2.88
CA ILE A 141 -6.53 -5.45 -4.05
C ILE A 141 -7.63 -5.07 -5.04
N THR A 142 -7.68 -3.81 -5.42
CA THR A 142 -8.62 -3.30 -6.43
C THR A 142 -7.99 -3.15 -7.80
N SER A 143 -6.67 -2.92 -7.86
CA SER A 143 -5.93 -2.82 -9.10
C SER A 143 -4.44 -3.10 -8.89
N VAL A 144 -3.76 -3.38 -10.00
CA VAL A 144 -2.30 -3.34 -10.09
C VAL A 144 -1.97 -2.21 -11.07
N PRO A 145 -1.55 -1.03 -10.59
CA PRO A 145 -1.22 0.09 -11.46
C PRO A 145 -0.15 -0.27 -12.48
N ASN A 146 -0.27 0.26 -13.68
CA ASN A 146 0.77 0.11 -14.68
C ASN A 146 2.03 0.85 -14.20
N PRO A 147 3.19 0.20 -14.20
CA PRO A 147 4.43 0.87 -13.88
C PRO A 147 4.78 1.90 -14.95
N THR A 148 5.58 2.89 -14.57
CA THR A 148 6.12 3.84 -15.55
C THR A 148 7.12 3.12 -16.45
N PRO A 149 6.98 3.18 -17.78
CA PRO A 149 7.94 2.55 -18.69
C PRO A 149 9.34 3.17 -18.50
N PRO A 150 10.40 2.45 -18.84
CA PRO A 150 11.74 3.03 -18.91
C PRO A 150 11.72 4.22 -19.89
N ASN A 151 12.58 5.20 -19.65
CA ASN A 151 12.61 6.46 -20.39
C ASN A 151 12.48 6.23 -21.89
N SER A 152 11.66 7.07 -22.54
CA SER A 152 11.56 7.12 -23.99
C SER A 152 12.94 7.40 -24.61
N GLY A 153 13.28 6.71 -25.68
CA GLY A 153 14.54 6.95 -26.41
C GLY A 153 15.63 5.92 -26.14
N LEU A 154 15.26 4.68 -25.83
CA LEU A 154 16.22 3.58 -25.81
C LEU A 154 16.70 3.33 -27.24
N THR A 155 17.96 3.68 -27.51
CA THR A 155 18.56 3.50 -28.82
C THR A 155 19.70 2.48 -28.74
N TYR A 156 19.68 1.52 -29.64
CA TYR A 156 20.78 0.62 -29.91
C TYR A 156 21.36 0.95 -31.28
N ASN A 157 22.64 1.21 -31.36
CA ASN A 157 23.28 1.40 -32.66
C ASN A 157 23.84 0.08 -33.19
N LEU A 158 23.68 -0.16 -34.46
CA LEU A 158 24.33 -1.30 -35.12
C LEU A 158 25.83 -1.31 -34.79
N TYR A 159 26.35 -2.52 -34.57
CA TYR A 159 27.76 -2.79 -34.26
C TYR A 159 28.19 -2.39 -32.85
N ASP A 160 27.32 -1.79 -32.03
CA ASP A 160 27.59 -1.57 -30.61
C ASP A 160 27.59 -2.92 -29.83
N THR A 161 28.12 -2.86 -28.65
CA THR A 161 27.95 -3.97 -27.68
C THR A 161 26.49 -4.15 -27.34
N MET A 162 26.10 -5.37 -26.95
CA MET A 162 24.72 -5.69 -26.58
C MET A 162 24.14 -4.70 -25.57
N LEU A 163 23.04 -4.05 -25.94
CA LEU A 163 22.30 -3.21 -25.03
C LEU A 163 21.51 -4.08 -24.05
N THR A 164 21.68 -3.81 -22.77
CA THR A 164 20.90 -4.47 -21.70
C THR A 164 19.97 -3.45 -21.08
N ILE A 165 18.67 -3.74 -21.08
CA ILE A 165 17.62 -2.96 -20.45
C ILE A 165 17.20 -3.74 -19.20
N ASP A 166 17.55 -3.23 -18.02
CA ASP A 166 17.22 -3.86 -16.74
C ASP A 166 15.91 -3.26 -16.20
N LEU A 167 14.91 -4.10 -16.02
CA LEU A 167 13.58 -3.76 -15.57
C LEU A 167 13.32 -4.17 -14.12
N SER A 168 14.32 -4.73 -13.44
CA SER A 168 14.18 -5.19 -12.06
C SER A 168 13.85 -4.05 -11.08
N GLY A 169 14.18 -2.80 -11.43
CA GLY A 169 13.85 -1.60 -10.67
C GLY A 169 12.45 -1.03 -10.92
N ILE A 170 11.62 -1.67 -11.77
CA ILE A 170 10.29 -1.20 -12.12
C ILE A 170 9.26 -2.17 -11.51
N PRO A 171 8.82 -1.95 -10.26
CA PRO A 171 7.94 -2.90 -9.58
C PRO A 171 6.50 -2.80 -10.09
N PHE A 172 5.84 -3.94 -10.18
CA PHE A 172 4.39 -4.01 -10.24
C PHE A 172 3.85 -3.97 -8.82
N THR A 173 3.14 -2.91 -8.46
CA THR A 173 2.65 -2.68 -7.12
C THR A 173 1.18 -3.03 -6.99
N GLN A 174 0.78 -3.43 -5.79
CA GLN A 174 -0.63 -3.65 -5.46
C GLN A 174 -1.27 -2.33 -5.03
N ALA A 175 -2.50 -2.10 -5.43
CA ALA A 175 -3.29 -0.97 -4.97
C ALA A 175 -4.63 -1.45 -4.39
N PRO A 176 -4.89 -1.25 -3.08
CA PRO A 176 -3.95 -0.77 -2.06
C PRO A 176 -2.76 -1.72 -1.81
N PRO A 177 -1.70 -1.26 -1.12
CA PRO A 177 -0.50 -2.06 -0.84
C PRO A 177 -0.79 -3.13 0.23
N CYS A 178 -1.37 -4.25 -0.18
CA CYS A 178 -1.73 -5.36 0.69
C CYS A 178 -0.54 -6.27 1.05
N GLU A 179 0.59 -6.13 0.38
CA GLU A 179 1.80 -6.96 0.58
C GLU A 179 1.55 -8.47 0.47
N TYR A 180 0.52 -8.86 -0.28
CA TYR A 180 0.29 -10.27 -0.51
C TYR A 180 1.40 -10.87 -1.38
N PRO A 181 1.85 -12.08 -1.05
CA PRO A 181 2.75 -12.81 -1.93
C PRO A 181 2.08 -12.98 -3.29
N ALA A 182 2.66 -12.35 -4.30
CA ALA A 182 2.13 -12.39 -5.64
C ALA A 182 2.92 -13.38 -6.47
N THR A 183 2.22 -14.30 -7.11
CA THR A 183 2.80 -15.03 -8.24
C THR A 183 2.62 -14.13 -9.46
N SER A 184 3.70 -13.51 -9.93
CA SER A 184 3.68 -12.73 -11.16
C SER A 184 4.07 -13.60 -12.34
N ALA A 185 3.25 -13.56 -13.39
CA ALA A 185 3.57 -14.15 -14.67
C ALA A 185 3.90 -13.03 -15.67
N ILE A 186 5.20 -12.76 -15.86
CA ILE A 186 5.68 -11.75 -16.80
C ILE A 186 5.76 -12.36 -18.19
N THR A 187 5.16 -11.67 -19.15
CA THR A 187 5.23 -12.02 -20.58
C THR A 187 5.67 -10.82 -21.39
N TRP A 188 6.43 -11.10 -22.46
CA TRP A 188 6.87 -10.09 -23.41
C TRP A 188 6.23 -10.33 -24.76
N THR A 189 5.69 -9.28 -25.33
CA THR A 189 5.31 -9.25 -26.75
C THR A 189 6.38 -8.49 -27.51
N ILE A 190 7.14 -9.23 -28.30
CA ILE A 190 8.19 -8.73 -29.19
C ILE A 190 7.72 -8.99 -30.61
N PRO A 191 7.83 -8.03 -31.53
CA PRO A 191 7.48 -8.26 -32.93
C PRO A 191 8.19 -9.49 -33.48
N LEU A 192 7.47 -10.41 -34.13
CA LEU A 192 7.99 -11.68 -34.66
C LEU A 192 9.21 -11.50 -35.60
N THR A 193 9.23 -10.40 -36.31
CA THR A 193 10.36 -10.05 -37.20
C THR A 193 11.65 -9.71 -36.45
N HIS A 194 11.60 -9.54 -35.15
CA HIS A 194 12.70 -9.10 -34.30
C HIS A 194 12.93 -9.99 -33.09
N SER A 195 12.26 -11.12 -32.97
CA SER A 195 12.38 -12.04 -31.82
C SER A 195 13.77 -12.66 -31.66
N ASN A 196 14.59 -12.61 -32.69
CA ASN A 196 16.00 -13.04 -32.63
C ASN A 196 16.99 -11.90 -32.33
N VAL A 197 16.51 -10.66 -32.34
CA VAL A 197 17.31 -9.44 -32.08
C VAL A 197 17.06 -8.91 -30.67
N ILE A 198 15.79 -8.96 -30.24
CA ILE A 198 15.36 -8.56 -28.90
C ILE A 198 15.03 -9.85 -28.15
N THR A 199 15.83 -10.19 -27.16
CA THR A 199 15.67 -11.39 -26.35
C THR A 199 15.47 -11.05 -24.87
N THR A 200 14.99 -12.01 -24.08
CA THR A 200 14.71 -11.80 -22.66
C THR A 200 15.59 -12.69 -21.81
N SER A 201 15.92 -12.24 -20.59
CA SER A 201 16.47 -13.10 -19.56
C SER A 201 15.49 -14.20 -19.14
N GLN A 202 16.00 -15.22 -18.44
CA GLN A 202 15.17 -16.32 -17.93
C GLN A 202 14.12 -15.86 -16.93
N ASP A 203 14.46 -14.89 -16.06
CA ASP A 203 13.58 -14.28 -15.08
C ASP A 203 12.61 -13.25 -15.70
N LYS A 204 12.73 -12.99 -17.00
CA LYS A 204 11.95 -12.00 -17.73
C LYS A 204 12.12 -10.54 -17.27
N LEU A 205 13.11 -10.24 -16.45
CA LEU A 205 13.35 -8.89 -15.93
C LEU A 205 14.36 -8.09 -16.74
N LYS A 206 15.02 -8.72 -17.73
CA LYS A 206 15.96 -8.02 -18.62
C LYS A 206 15.62 -8.27 -20.08
N LEU A 207 15.83 -7.24 -20.88
CA LEU A 207 15.83 -7.32 -22.33
C LEU A 207 17.25 -7.10 -22.85
N TYR A 208 17.62 -7.88 -23.82
CA TYR A 208 18.87 -7.75 -24.54
C TYR A 208 18.59 -7.41 -25.98
N VAL A 209 19.28 -6.40 -26.48
CA VAL A 209 19.16 -5.96 -27.89
C VAL A 209 20.54 -6.08 -28.53
N TYR A 210 20.63 -6.89 -29.56
CA TYR A 210 21.85 -7.07 -30.34
C TYR A 210 21.53 -7.46 -31.78
N THR A 211 22.09 -6.77 -32.75
CA THR A 211 22.03 -7.14 -34.14
C THR A 211 23.13 -6.47 -34.95
N LEU A 212 23.55 -7.16 -36.01
CA LEU A 212 24.43 -6.63 -37.06
C LEU A 212 23.66 -6.46 -38.39
N ASP A 213 22.37 -6.79 -38.42
CA ASP A 213 21.55 -6.84 -39.60
C ASP A 213 20.85 -5.49 -39.83
N LYS A 214 21.23 -4.78 -40.87
CA LYS A 214 20.64 -3.50 -41.28
C LYS A 214 19.15 -3.59 -41.64
N SER A 215 18.63 -4.79 -41.95
CA SER A 215 17.20 -4.98 -42.20
C SER A 215 16.35 -4.80 -40.93
N LYS A 216 17.00 -4.71 -39.74
CA LYS A 216 16.35 -4.53 -38.44
C LYS A 216 16.32 -3.09 -37.96
N LEU A 217 16.78 -2.15 -38.78
CA LEU A 217 16.70 -0.72 -38.45
C LEU A 217 15.26 -0.25 -38.27
N GLY A 218 15.07 0.68 -37.35
CA GLY A 218 13.77 1.31 -37.11
C GLY A 218 13.33 1.27 -35.64
N THR A 219 12.10 1.67 -35.41
CA THR A 219 11.48 1.67 -34.10
C THR A 219 10.70 0.39 -33.86
N HIS A 220 10.97 -0.26 -32.72
CA HIS A 220 10.36 -1.54 -32.35
C HIS A 220 9.65 -1.38 -31.02
N THR A 221 8.33 -1.46 -31.06
CA THR A 221 7.49 -1.38 -29.89
C THR A 221 7.49 -2.74 -29.18
N VAL A 222 7.88 -2.76 -27.92
CA VAL A 222 7.82 -3.94 -27.04
C VAL A 222 6.81 -3.71 -25.94
N THR A 223 6.06 -4.76 -25.59
CA THR A 223 5.07 -4.72 -24.52
C THR A 223 5.44 -5.73 -23.45
N LEU A 224 5.51 -5.27 -22.22
CA LEU A 224 5.57 -6.10 -21.04
C LEU A 224 4.18 -6.20 -20.43
N ALA A 225 3.73 -7.42 -20.20
CA ALA A 225 2.51 -7.69 -19.48
C ALA A 225 2.82 -8.54 -18.24
N ASN A 226 2.14 -8.25 -17.15
CA ASN A 226 2.20 -9.03 -15.93
C ASN A 226 0.78 -9.41 -15.50
N VAL A 227 0.61 -10.67 -15.12
CA VAL A 227 -0.62 -11.15 -14.49
C VAL A 227 -0.31 -11.49 -13.05
N LEU A 228 -0.88 -10.69 -12.14
CA LEU A 228 -0.82 -10.94 -10.71
C LEU A 228 -2.07 -11.72 -10.32
N THR A 229 -1.92 -12.90 -9.73
CA THR A 229 -3.05 -13.67 -9.24
C THR A 229 -3.16 -13.58 -7.73
N TYR A 230 -4.32 -13.15 -7.24
CA TYR A 230 -4.69 -13.08 -5.84
C TYR A 230 -6.08 -13.68 -5.65
N ASN A 231 -6.24 -14.61 -4.71
CA ASN A 231 -7.50 -15.35 -4.48
C ASN A 231 -8.16 -15.87 -5.78
N ASN A 232 -7.35 -16.42 -6.69
CA ASN A 232 -7.76 -16.88 -8.02
C ASN A 232 -8.34 -15.77 -8.93
N GLN A 233 -8.18 -14.49 -8.55
CA GLN A 233 -8.54 -13.35 -9.39
C GLN A 233 -7.30 -12.80 -10.07
N PRO A 234 -7.25 -12.75 -11.40
CA PRO A 234 -6.14 -12.17 -12.12
C PRO A 234 -6.27 -10.65 -12.20
N PHE A 235 -5.17 -9.96 -11.94
CA PHE A 235 -5.00 -8.53 -12.15
C PHE A 235 -3.97 -8.33 -13.26
N ASN A 236 -4.38 -7.69 -14.33
CA ASN A 236 -3.50 -7.41 -15.46
C ASN A 236 -2.85 -6.05 -15.27
N SER A 237 -1.55 -6.00 -15.49
CA SER A 237 -0.75 -4.77 -15.50
C SER A 237 0.33 -4.90 -16.57
N GLY A 238 0.82 -3.77 -17.08
CA GLY A 238 1.89 -3.79 -18.07
C GLY A 238 2.20 -2.41 -18.61
N TYR A 239 3.18 -2.32 -19.47
CA TYR A 239 3.52 -1.10 -20.18
C TYR A 239 4.18 -1.41 -21.51
N THR A 240 4.17 -0.40 -22.37
CA THR A 240 4.74 -0.47 -23.71
C THR A 240 5.80 0.62 -23.86
N PHE A 241 6.90 0.31 -24.51
CA PHE A 241 7.94 1.27 -24.85
C PHE A 241 8.61 0.93 -26.18
N ASP A 242 9.30 1.90 -26.72
CA ASP A 242 9.96 1.77 -28.01
C ASP A 242 11.47 1.59 -27.85
N ILE A 243 12.04 0.72 -28.65
CA ILE A 243 13.46 0.55 -28.84
C ILE A 243 13.80 0.96 -30.28
N VAL A 244 14.69 1.92 -30.43
CA VAL A 244 15.16 2.37 -31.76
C VAL A 244 16.45 1.63 -32.06
N ILE A 245 16.47 0.90 -33.18
CA ILE A 245 17.71 0.33 -33.75
C ILE A 245 18.17 1.30 -34.85
N ALA A 246 19.31 1.95 -34.63
CA ALA A 246 19.84 2.99 -35.49
C ALA A 246 21.10 2.53 -36.24
N ASP A 247 21.31 3.05 -37.43
CA ASP A 247 22.59 2.91 -38.13
C ASP A 247 23.44 4.15 -37.84
N PRO A 248 24.52 4.04 -37.08
CA PRO A 248 25.40 5.17 -36.82
C PRO A 248 26.05 5.75 -38.07
N CYS A 249 26.08 4.93 -39.11
CA CYS A 249 26.71 5.33 -40.38
C CYS A 249 25.90 6.33 -41.19
N THR A 250 24.62 6.54 -40.93
CA THR A 250 23.79 7.55 -41.62
C THR A 250 24.18 8.99 -41.28
N THR A 251 24.82 9.18 -40.12
CA THR A 251 25.24 10.50 -39.63
C THR A 251 26.75 10.73 -39.76
N THR A 252 27.49 9.75 -40.29
CA THR A 252 28.93 9.84 -40.45
C THR A 252 29.30 10.37 -41.82
N SER A 253 30.29 11.26 -41.86
CA SER A 253 30.94 11.68 -43.09
C SER A 253 32.40 11.24 -43.09
N LEU A 254 32.94 10.96 -44.27
CA LEU A 254 34.38 10.70 -44.39
C LEU A 254 35.17 11.94 -44.05
N LYS A 255 36.17 11.76 -43.18
CA LYS A 255 37.09 12.86 -42.83
C LYS A 255 37.94 13.18 -44.03
N THR A 256 37.79 14.37 -44.56
CA THR A 256 38.67 14.84 -45.68
C THR A 256 40.07 15.01 -45.11
N GLN A 257 40.99 14.22 -45.60
CA GLN A 257 42.42 14.41 -45.32
C GLN A 257 43.00 15.48 -46.24
N ALA A 258 43.53 16.55 -45.70
CA ALA A 258 44.25 17.53 -46.50
C ALA A 258 45.57 16.91 -46.93
N ILE A 259 45.69 16.60 -48.20
CA ILE A 259 46.97 16.19 -48.79
C ILE A 259 47.81 17.49 -48.91
N THR A 260 48.80 17.66 -48.10
CA THR A 260 49.80 18.74 -48.24
C THR A 260 50.49 18.52 -49.57
N THR A 261 50.61 19.60 -50.32
CA THR A 261 51.21 19.63 -51.66
C THR A 261 52.53 18.85 -51.67
N LEU A 262 52.62 17.85 -52.50
CA LEU A 262 53.81 17.06 -52.73
C LEU A 262 54.75 17.89 -53.64
N THR A 263 55.86 18.38 -53.13
CA THR A 263 56.91 18.96 -53.93
C THR A 263 57.91 17.87 -54.28
N THR A 264 57.86 17.39 -55.51
CA THR A 264 58.89 16.46 -56.01
C THR A 264 60.03 17.26 -56.65
N LEU A 265 61.22 17.01 -56.25
CA LEU A 265 62.41 17.45 -56.95
C LEU A 265 62.54 16.69 -58.25
N ASN A 266 62.91 17.40 -59.32
CA ASN A 266 62.97 16.96 -60.71
C ASN A 266 63.55 15.55 -60.82
N GLY A 267 62.69 14.57 -61.25
CA GLY A 267 63.10 13.19 -61.57
C GLY A 267 63.04 12.12 -60.46
N THR A 268 62.59 12.46 -59.23
CA THR A 268 62.42 11.46 -58.17
C THR A 268 60.94 11.18 -57.95
N PRO A 269 60.48 9.92 -58.02
CA PRO A 269 59.09 9.60 -57.66
C PRO A 269 58.87 9.86 -56.17
N GLY A 270 57.85 10.65 -55.82
CA GLY A 270 57.41 10.81 -54.45
C GLY A 270 56.27 9.81 -54.15
N THR A 271 56.36 9.11 -53.09
CA THR A 271 55.29 8.27 -52.55
C THR A 271 54.54 9.02 -51.47
N VAL A 272 53.20 9.00 -51.54
CA VAL A 272 52.33 9.47 -50.51
C VAL A 272 51.67 8.24 -49.91
N ASP A 273 51.92 7.97 -48.64
CA ASP A 273 51.21 6.94 -47.91
C ASP A 273 49.87 7.53 -47.45
N LEU A 274 48.80 7.01 -48.02
CA LEU A 274 47.42 7.26 -47.54
C LEU A 274 47.10 6.23 -46.46
N THR A 275 47.69 6.38 -45.30
CA THR A 275 47.39 5.56 -44.14
C THR A 275 46.13 6.04 -43.45
N GLU A 276 45.08 5.28 -43.51
CA GLU A 276 43.81 5.39 -42.78
C GLU A 276 42.81 6.45 -43.25
N VAL A 277 41.82 6.02 -43.98
CA VAL A 277 40.57 6.75 -44.15
C VAL A 277 39.64 6.33 -43.01
N ARG A 278 39.54 7.17 -41.96
CA ARG A 278 38.62 6.98 -40.86
C ARG A 278 37.38 7.85 -41.07
N ASP A 279 36.24 7.34 -40.67
CA ASP A 279 35.03 8.14 -40.60
C ASP A 279 35.10 9.17 -39.43
N THR A 280 34.16 10.10 -39.36
CA THR A 280 34.13 11.14 -38.32
C THR A 280 33.87 10.56 -36.91
N GLN A 281 33.48 9.31 -36.82
CA GLN A 281 33.26 8.62 -35.53
C GLN A 281 34.39 7.65 -35.16
N GLY A 282 35.45 7.58 -36.00
CA GLY A 282 36.65 6.80 -35.67
C GLY A 282 36.60 5.32 -36.03
N PHE A 283 35.58 4.88 -36.77
CA PHE A 283 35.51 3.50 -37.23
C PHE A 283 36.48 3.27 -38.40
N ASP A 284 37.27 2.21 -38.31
CA ASP A 284 38.11 1.75 -39.40
C ASP A 284 37.21 1.09 -40.48
N ARG A 285 37.29 1.62 -41.72
CA ARG A 285 36.52 1.14 -42.86
C ARG A 285 37.39 0.56 -43.95
N GLY A 286 38.47 -0.17 -43.53
CA GLY A 286 39.32 -0.90 -44.45
C GLY A 286 38.59 -1.92 -45.32
#